data_b1f04b9a6f6c2a7acc614c6c494fa7f3
#
_entry.id   b1f04b9a6f6c2a7acc614c6c494fa7f3
#
_cell.length_a   1.000
_cell.length_b   1.000
_cell.length_c   1.000
_cell.angle_alpha   90.00
_cell.angle_beta   90.00
_cell.angle_gamma   90.00
#
_symmetry.space_group_name_H-M   'P 1'
#
loop_
_entity.id
_entity.type
_entity.pdbx_description
1 polymer ?
#
loop_
_entity_poly.entity_id
_entity_poly.type
_entity_poly.pdbx_seq_one_letter_code
_entity_poly.pdbx_strand_id
1 'polypeptide(L)'
;MSNAQHWIARKGQPLQGSLTIPGDKSVSHRSVMFAALADGTSHIEGFLEGEDTRATARIFGQLGVRIETPSPSQRIVHGVGIDGLKAPDAPLDCGNAGTGMRLLAGLLAGQAFDCTLIGDESLSGRPMRRVTGPLSQMGAKIDTQEDGTPPLHVHGGQSLHGIDFASPVASAQIKSAVLLAGLYAQGETQVTEPHPTRDYTERMLSAFGVDIEFSPGKARLRGGQRLRATDIVVPADFSSAAFYLVAASIIPGSELRLKQVGLNPRRTGLLHALRLMGADITEENPAEQGGEPVADLVVRYAPLKGARIPEALVPDMIDEFPALFVAAAAAEGQTVVSGAAELRVKESDRLAAMATGLRALGMQVDETEDGATLHGGVRLGSGTIESHGDHRIAMAFAIAGQISDGEVRINDIANVATSFPDFDGLARSAGFNLA
;
A
#
# COMPACT_ATOMS: atom_id res chain seq x y z
N MET A 1 -27.00 -0.86 14.87
CA MET A 1 -26.67 0.53 14.53
C MET A 1 -25.18 0.64 14.78
N SER A 2 -24.34 0.64 13.74
CA SER A 2 -22.89 0.79 13.89
C SER A 2 -22.66 2.21 14.44
N ASN A 3 -21.95 2.33 15.58
CA ASN A 3 -21.41 3.62 16.00
C ASN A 3 -20.48 4.07 14.86
N ALA A 4 -20.98 4.92 13.98
CA ALA A 4 -20.18 5.51 12.91
C ALA A 4 -19.03 6.27 13.58
N GLN A 5 -17.85 5.66 13.58
CA GLN A 5 -16.65 6.30 14.10
C GLN A 5 -16.33 7.51 13.23
N HIS A 6 -16.02 8.63 13.84
CA HIS A 6 -15.63 9.85 13.15
C HIS A 6 -14.52 10.54 13.92
N TRP A 7 -13.74 11.34 13.21
CA TRP A 7 -12.81 12.29 13.79
C TRP A 7 -13.31 13.71 13.65
N ILE A 8 -12.89 14.54 14.61
CA ILE A 8 -13.01 16.00 14.54
C ILE A 8 -11.60 16.57 14.52
N ALA A 9 -11.20 17.10 13.37
CA ALA A 9 -9.91 17.76 13.21
C ALA A 9 -10.07 19.29 13.28
N ARG A 10 -9.17 19.94 14.00
CA ARG A 10 -9.12 21.39 14.17
C ARG A 10 -7.71 21.89 13.95
N LYS A 11 -7.56 23.20 13.79
CA LYS A 11 -6.24 23.85 13.63
C LYS A 11 -5.24 23.33 14.68
N GLY A 12 -4.14 22.79 14.18
CA GLY A 12 -3.08 22.18 14.98
C GLY A 12 -2.04 23.18 15.48
N GLN A 13 -1.14 22.66 16.30
CA GLN A 13 0.08 23.35 16.72
C GLN A 13 1.26 22.90 15.84
N PRO A 14 2.41 23.60 15.86
CA PRO A 14 3.62 23.12 15.19
C PRO A 14 3.96 21.69 15.63
N LEU A 15 4.21 20.81 14.66
CA LEU A 15 4.58 19.42 14.92
C LEU A 15 6.05 19.35 15.31
N GLN A 16 6.38 18.57 16.32
CA GLN A 16 7.73 18.47 16.84
C GLN A 16 8.10 17.03 17.24
N GLY A 17 9.39 16.72 17.18
CA GLY A 17 9.92 15.51 17.75
C GLY A 17 10.27 14.42 16.74
N SER A 18 10.25 13.18 17.21
CA SER A 18 10.66 12.03 16.41
C SER A 18 9.60 10.93 16.50
N LEU A 19 9.16 10.45 15.34
CA LEU A 19 8.12 9.43 15.23
C LEU A 19 8.70 8.13 14.68
N THR A 20 8.22 7.01 15.22
CA THR A 20 8.40 5.69 14.64
C THR A 20 7.11 5.33 13.88
N ILE A 21 7.21 5.30 12.58
CA ILE A 21 6.10 4.95 11.70
C ILE A 21 5.93 3.44 11.67
N PRO A 22 4.69 2.90 11.63
CA PRO A 22 4.46 1.47 11.48
C PRO A 22 5.14 0.87 10.25
N GLY A 23 5.40 -0.45 10.29
CA GLY A 23 6.04 -1.16 9.20
C GLY A 23 5.27 -1.12 7.88
N ASP A 24 6.00 -1.24 6.76
CA ASP A 24 5.42 -1.24 5.42
C ASP A 24 4.43 -2.41 5.23
N LYS A 25 3.19 -2.08 4.83
CA LYS A 25 2.11 -3.04 4.63
C LYS A 25 2.46 -4.06 3.55
N SER A 26 3.01 -3.63 2.44
CA SER A 26 3.34 -4.49 1.30
C SER A 26 4.48 -5.45 1.60
N VAL A 27 5.49 -5.00 2.36
CA VAL A 27 6.59 -5.85 2.85
C VAL A 27 6.07 -6.82 3.91
N SER A 28 5.22 -6.37 4.84
CA SER A 28 4.63 -7.24 5.87
C SER A 28 3.80 -8.39 5.30
N HIS A 29 2.97 -8.15 4.27
CA HIS A 29 2.27 -9.23 3.57
C HIS A 29 3.25 -10.27 3.02
N ARG A 30 4.27 -9.81 2.27
CA ARG A 30 5.23 -10.67 1.60
C ARG A 30 6.14 -11.41 2.56
N SER A 31 6.51 -10.78 3.69
CA SER A 31 7.35 -11.41 4.70
C SER A 31 6.71 -12.69 5.25
N VAL A 32 5.41 -12.66 5.54
CA VAL A 32 4.67 -13.86 5.97
C VAL A 32 4.52 -14.86 4.83
N MET A 33 4.15 -14.40 3.61
CA MET A 33 3.95 -15.27 2.45
C MET A 33 5.22 -16.05 2.10
N PHE A 34 6.35 -15.35 2.01
CA PHE A 34 7.61 -15.99 1.57
C PHE A 34 8.25 -16.82 2.70
N ALA A 35 8.17 -16.35 3.94
CA ALA A 35 8.61 -17.14 5.09
C ALA A 35 7.80 -18.44 5.23
N ALA A 36 6.49 -18.42 4.93
CA ALA A 36 5.64 -19.61 4.95
C ALA A 36 6.06 -20.65 3.89
N LEU A 37 6.47 -20.18 2.68
CA LEU A 37 6.92 -21.02 1.58
C LEU A 37 8.39 -21.44 1.68
N ALA A 38 9.15 -20.87 2.61
CA ALA A 38 10.56 -21.17 2.77
C ALA A 38 10.82 -22.47 3.54
N ASP A 39 11.98 -23.07 3.30
CA ASP A 39 12.49 -24.14 4.14
C ASP A 39 13.18 -23.53 5.37
N GLY A 40 12.65 -23.76 6.58
CA GLY A 40 13.21 -23.31 7.85
C GLY A 40 12.35 -22.27 8.58
N THR A 41 12.96 -21.58 9.53
CA THR A 41 12.28 -20.59 10.38
C THR A 41 12.79 -19.19 10.08
N SER A 42 11.89 -18.24 9.87
CA SER A 42 12.19 -16.82 9.65
C SER A 42 11.69 -15.98 10.82
N HIS A 43 12.50 -14.99 11.24
CA HIS A 43 12.11 -13.98 12.21
C HIS A 43 11.81 -12.68 11.46
N ILE A 44 10.64 -12.10 11.75
CA ILE A 44 10.18 -10.87 11.13
C ILE A 44 10.04 -9.81 12.23
N GLU A 45 10.78 -8.72 12.09
CA GLU A 45 10.70 -7.55 12.96
C GLU A 45 10.06 -6.36 12.22
N GLY A 46 9.45 -5.43 12.94
CA GLY A 46 8.78 -4.27 12.34
C GLY A 46 7.49 -4.60 11.59
N PHE A 47 6.94 -5.81 11.76
CA PHE A 47 5.70 -6.24 11.11
C PHE A 47 4.56 -5.26 11.39
N LEU A 48 3.80 -4.87 10.37
CA LEU A 48 2.61 -4.05 10.53
C LEU A 48 1.48 -4.87 11.17
N GLU A 49 1.02 -4.45 12.34
CA GLU A 49 -0.14 -5.06 13.04
C GLU A 49 -1.47 -4.44 12.54
N GLY A 50 -1.64 -4.35 11.24
CA GLY A 50 -2.88 -3.91 10.60
C GLY A 50 -3.84 -5.08 10.34
N GLU A 51 -5.12 -4.79 10.12
CA GLU A 51 -6.12 -5.84 9.85
C GLU A 51 -5.81 -6.63 8.58
N ASP A 52 -5.33 -5.95 7.52
CA ASP A 52 -4.94 -6.58 6.26
C ASP A 52 -3.82 -7.60 6.43
N THR A 53 -2.78 -7.24 7.16
CA THR A 53 -1.60 -8.10 7.37
C THR A 53 -1.88 -9.22 8.36
N ARG A 54 -2.72 -8.97 9.37
CA ARG A 54 -3.27 -10.02 10.25
C ARG A 54 -4.10 -11.05 9.48
N ALA A 55 -4.95 -10.59 8.54
CA ALA A 55 -5.72 -11.50 7.68
C ALA A 55 -4.78 -12.43 6.90
N THR A 56 -3.70 -11.90 6.32
CA THR A 56 -2.70 -12.73 5.64
C THR A 56 -2.05 -13.75 6.57
N ALA A 57 -1.61 -13.35 7.77
CA ALA A 57 -1.01 -14.27 8.73
C ALA A 57 -2.01 -15.37 9.17
N ARG A 58 -3.29 -15.01 9.39
CA ARG A 58 -4.36 -15.96 9.71
C ARG A 58 -4.58 -16.97 8.58
N ILE A 59 -4.59 -16.52 7.33
CA ILE A 59 -4.73 -17.38 6.16
C ILE A 59 -3.61 -18.43 6.11
N PHE A 60 -2.35 -18.04 6.32
CA PHE A 60 -1.26 -19.00 6.34
C PHE A 60 -1.36 -19.97 7.52
N GLY A 61 -1.90 -19.52 8.67
CA GLY A 61 -2.27 -20.43 9.76
C GLY A 61 -3.28 -21.49 9.34
N GLN A 62 -4.35 -21.11 8.61
CA GLN A 62 -5.35 -22.02 8.05
C GLN A 62 -4.74 -22.98 7.00
N LEU A 63 -3.70 -22.55 6.29
CA LEU A 63 -2.95 -23.36 5.34
C LEU A 63 -1.87 -24.25 6.01
N GLY A 64 -1.86 -24.36 7.35
CA GLY A 64 -1.03 -25.27 8.09
C GLY A 64 0.34 -24.71 8.52
N VAL A 65 0.59 -23.44 8.36
CA VAL A 65 1.84 -22.79 8.77
C VAL A 65 1.75 -22.37 10.24
N ARG A 66 2.75 -22.76 11.05
CA ARG A 66 2.86 -22.26 12.44
C ARG A 66 3.47 -20.86 12.42
N ILE A 67 2.73 -19.90 12.97
CA ILE A 67 3.16 -18.50 13.11
C ILE A 67 3.03 -18.10 14.58
N GLU A 68 4.14 -17.69 15.18
CA GLU A 68 4.18 -17.16 16.54
C GLU A 68 4.19 -15.62 16.49
N THR A 69 3.58 -15.01 17.49
CA THR A 69 3.48 -13.55 17.64
C THR A 69 4.07 -13.12 18.98
N PRO A 70 5.40 -13.02 19.11
CA PRO A 70 6.04 -12.64 20.37
C PRO A 70 5.66 -11.24 20.84
N SER A 71 5.42 -10.33 19.89
CA SER A 71 4.93 -8.97 20.12
C SER A 71 4.09 -8.50 18.92
N PRO A 72 3.35 -7.38 19.02
CA PRO A 72 2.56 -6.86 17.89
C PRO A 72 3.38 -6.64 16.62
N SER A 73 4.64 -6.23 16.73
CA SER A 73 5.51 -5.97 15.58
C SER A 73 6.46 -7.12 15.22
N GLN A 74 6.29 -8.30 15.82
CA GLN A 74 7.17 -9.46 15.58
C GLN A 74 6.37 -10.69 15.16
N ARG A 75 6.94 -11.46 14.23
CA ARG A 75 6.45 -12.79 13.84
C ARG A 75 7.61 -13.77 13.75
N ILE A 76 7.35 -15.00 14.19
CA ILE A 76 8.23 -16.14 13.91
C ILE A 76 7.43 -17.10 13.04
N VAL A 77 7.89 -17.31 11.81
CA VAL A 77 7.19 -18.13 10.82
C VAL A 77 7.98 -19.40 10.59
N HIS A 78 7.37 -20.54 10.91
CA HIS A 78 7.93 -21.86 10.65
C HIS A 78 7.50 -22.30 9.25
N GLY A 79 8.36 -22.01 8.26
CA GLY A 79 8.06 -22.30 6.86
C GLY A 79 7.91 -23.80 6.60
N VAL A 80 6.99 -24.12 5.70
CA VAL A 80 6.65 -25.50 5.34
C VAL A 80 7.18 -25.94 3.97
N GLY A 81 7.92 -25.04 3.31
CA GLY A 81 8.39 -25.23 1.94
C GLY A 81 7.29 -24.95 0.91
N ILE A 82 7.69 -24.87 -0.35
CA ILE A 82 6.82 -24.47 -1.46
C ILE A 82 5.64 -25.43 -1.68
N ASP A 83 5.80 -26.70 -1.32
CA ASP A 83 4.81 -27.77 -1.50
C ASP A 83 4.14 -28.17 -0.16
N GLY A 84 4.45 -27.48 0.95
CA GLY A 84 4.05 -27.92 2.29
C GLY A 84 2.73 -27.32 2.80
N LEU A 85 2.09 -26.44 2.05
CA LEU A 85 0.80 -25.87 2.43
C LEU A 85 -0.30 -26.95 2.38
N LYS A 86 -1.31 -26.82 3.26
CA LYS A 86 -2.42 -27.76 3.41
C LYS A 86 -3.72 -27.13 2.94
N ALA A 87 -4.64 -28.00 2.44
CA ALA A 87 -5.99 -27.57 2.12
C ALA A 87 -6.66 -26.92 3.34
N PRO A 88 -7.31 -25.77 3.18
CA PRO A 88 -8.04 -25.13 4.27
C PRO A 88 -9.42 -25.80 4.47
N ASP A 89 -9.89 -25.84 5.73
CA ASP A 89 -11.20 -26.39 6.08
C ASP A 89 -12.36 -25.39 5.83
N ALA A 90 -12.04 -24.13 5.54
CA ALA A 90 -13.01 -23.04 5.35
C ALA A 90 -12.49 -22.02 4.33
N PRO A 91 -13.35 -21.15 3.77
CA PRO A 91 -12.92 -20.04 2.93
C PRO A 91 -11.85 -19.17 3.61
N LEU A 92 -10.90 -18.73 2.83
CA LEU A 92 -9.79 -17.88 3.25
C LEU A 92 -10.22 -16.41 3.20
N ASP A 93 -10.51 -15.84 4.36
CA ASP A 93 -11.01 -14.46 4.47
C ASP A 93 -9.87 -13.45 4.46
N CYS A 94 -9.80 -12.70 3.36
CA CYS A 94 -8.84 -11.61 3.15
C CYS A 94 -9.25 -10.28 3.82
N GLY A 95 -10.47 -10.18 4.37
CA GLY A 95 -11.01 -8.91 4.87
C GLY A 95 -11.02 -7.85 3.77
N ASN A 96 -10.39 -6.69 4.01
CA ASN A 96 -10.21 -5.62 3.00
C ASN A 96 -8.90 -5.73 2.20
N ALA A 97 -8.07 -6.74 2.46
CA ALA A 97 -6.72 -6.88 1.92
C ALA A 97 -6.68 -7.21 0.43
N GLY A 98 -6.94 -6.23 -0.45
CA GLY A 98 -6.87 -6.42 -1.89
C GLY A 98 -5.48 -6.83 -2.39
N THR A 99 -4.40 -6.37 -1.74
CA THR A 99 -3.04 -6.85 -2.02
C THR A 99 -2.91 -8.32 -1.64
N GLY A 100 -3.36 -8.69 -0.43
CA GLY A 100 -3.32 -10.07 0.04
C GLY A 100 -4.03 -11.02 -0.93
N MET A 101 -5.28 -10.72 -1.29
CA MET A 101 -6.08 -11.57 -2.19
C MET A 101 -5.43 -11.76 -3.56
N ARG A 102 -4.90 -10.70 -4.17
CA ARG A 102 -4.28 -10.78 -5.51
C ARG A 102 -2.99 -11.60 -5.51
N LEU A 103 -2.14 -11.42 -4.51
CA LEU A 103 -0.90 -12.19 -4.36
C LEU A 103 -1.22 -13.66 -4.04
N LEU A 104 -2.17 -13.91 -3.13
CA LEU A 104 -2.63 -15.25 -2.79
C LEU A 104 -3.24 -15.98 -4.00
N ALA A 105 -3.97 -15.30 -4.87
CA ALA A 105 -4.49 -15.92 -6.10
C ALA A 105 -3.37 -16.50 -6.96
N GLY A 106 -2.24 -15.79 -7.11
CA GLY A 106 -1.06 -16.28 -7.82
C GLY A 106 -0.39 -17.46 -7.11
N LEU A 107 -0.15 -17.34 -5.79
CA LEU A 107 0.51 -18.37 -4.98
C LEU A 107 -0.32 -19.65 -4.91
N LEU A 108 -1.64 -19.52 -4.67
CA LEU A 108 -2.54 -20.66 -4.48
C LEU A 108 -2.88 -21.38 -5.78
N ALA A 109 -2.78 -20.69 -6.93
CA ALA A 109 -2.93 -21.32 -8.25
C ALA A 109 -1.93 -22.46 -8.50
N GLY A 110 -0.76 -22.44 -7.82
CA GLY A 110 0.24 -23.51 -7.89
C GLY A 110 0.05 -24.66 -6.90
N GLN A 111 -0.97 -24.61 -6.03
CA GLN A 111 -1.18 -25.64 -5.00
C GLN A 111 -1.97 -26.84 -5.51
N ALA A 112 -1.84 -27.98 -4.81
CA ALA A 112 -2.50 -29.23 -5.19
C ALA A 112 -3.97 -29.35 -4.70
N PHE A 113 -4.48 -28.34 -3.99
CA PHE A 113 -5.81 -28.35 -3.36
C PHE A 113 -6.67 -27.16 -3.81
N ASP A 114 -7.98 -27.35 -3.75
CA ASP A 114 -8.95 -26.30 -4.00
C ASP A 114 -9.08 -25.38 -2.79
N CYS A 115 -9.32 -24.10 -3.03
CA CYS A 115 -9.62 -23.14 -1.96
C CYS A 115 -10.47 -21.97 -2.50
N THR A 116 -11.08 -21.21 -1.56
CA THR A 116 -11.90 -20.06 -1.88
C THR A 116 -11.36 -18.83 -1.14
N LEU A 117 -11.07 -17.77 -1.86
CA LEU A 117 -10.74 -16.47 -1.30
C LEU A 117 -11.99 -15.59 -1.24
N ILE A 118 -12.30 -15.07 -0.06
CA ILE A 118 -13.40 -14.14 0.18
C ILE A 118 -12.88 -12.83 0.76
N GLY A 119 -13.68 -11.78 0.71
CA GLY A 119 -13.36 -10.48 1.29
C GLY A 119 -14.59 -9.82 1.86
N ASP A 120 -14.40 -8.66 2.50
CA ASP A 120 -15.49 -7.81 2.95
C ASP A 120 -16.28 -7.20 1.78
N GLU A 121 -17.29 -6.40 2.09
CA GLU A 121 -18.15 -5.75 1.09
C GLU A 121 -17.35 -4.90 0.10
N SER A 122 -16.38 -4.12 0.58
CA SER A 122 -15.51 -3.29 -0.26
C SER A 122 -14.62 -4.12 -1.19
N LEU A 123 -13.96 -5.16 -0.66
CA LEU A 123 -13.08 -6.01 -1.46
C LEU A 123 -13.89 -6.85 -2.46
N SER A 124 -15.10 -7.28 -2.09
CA SER A 124 -15.99 -8.05 -2.95
C SER A 124 -16.48 -7.29 -4.19
N GLY A 125 -16.42 -5.96 -4.19
CA GLY A 125 -16.70 -5.12 -5.37
C GLY A 125 -15.50 -4.83 -6.26
N ARG A 126 -14.28 -5.28 -5.90
CA ARG A 126 -13.06 -4.93 -6.66
C ARG A 126 -12.79 -5.90 -7.80
N PRO A 127 -12.43 -5.39 -9.01
CA PRO A 127 -12.16 -6.24 -10.17
C PRO A 127 -10.89 -7.09 -9.97
N MET A 128 -11.00 -8.40 -10.24
CA MET A 128 -9.89 -9.36 -10.16
C MET A 128 -9.45 -9.89 -11.54
N ARG A 129 -10.17 -9.58 -12.63
CA ARG A 129 -9.86 -10.06 -13.99
C ARG A 129 -8.45 -9.72 -14.43
N ARG A 130 -7.91 -8.56 -14.00
CA ARG A 130 -6.54 -8.16 -14.34
C ARG A 130 -5.47 -9.08 -13.72
N VAL A 131 -5.83 -9.89 -12.71
CA VAL A 131 -4.96 -10.90 -12.10
C VAL A 131 -5.34 -12.30 -12.61
N THR A 132 -6.62 -12.64 -12.60
CA THR A 132 -7.07 -13.99 -13.03
C THR A 132 -6.83 -14.25 -14.52
N GLY A 133 -6.85 -13.20 -15.36
CA GLY A 133 -6.56 -13.30 -16.79
C GLY A 133 -5.15 -13.84 -17.10
N PRO A 134 -4.07 -13.21 -16.67
CA PRO A 134 -2.71 -13.75 -16.88
C PRO A 134 -2.50 -15.09 -16.17
N LEU A 135 -3.06 -15.32 -14.98
CA LEU A 135 -2.98 -16.63 -14.32
C LEU A 135 -3.66 -17.73 -15.15
N SER A 136 -4.79 -17.44 -15.79
CA SER A 136 -5.45 -18.35 -16.72
C SER A 136 -4.58 -18.66 -17.94
N GLN A 137 -3.83 -17.68 -18.46
CA GLN A 137 -2.84 -17.91 -19.52
C GLN A 137 -1.72 -18.87 -19.09
N MET A 138 -1.39 -18.89 -17.78
CA MET A 138 -0.42 -19.83 -17.21
C MET A 138 -1.01 -21.24 -17.00
N GLY A 139 -2.31 -21.44 -17.22
CA GLY A 139 -3.00 -22.70 -16.99
C GLY A 139 -3.74 -22.80 -15.66
N ALA A 140 -3.78 -21.74 -14.85
CA ALA A 140 -4.57 -21.71 -13.62
C ALA A 140 -6.07 -21.70 -13.94
N LYS A 141 -6.86 -22.36 -13.10
CA LYS A 141 -8.32 -22.33 -13.15
C LYS A 141 -8.83 -21.61 -11.92
N ILE A 142 -9.41 -20.43 -12.12
CA ILE A 142 -9.96 -19.57 -11.05
C ILE A 142 -11.32 -19.07 -11.50
N ASP A 143 -12.37 -19.48 -10.79
CA ASP A 143 -13.73 -18.97 -11.03
C ASP A 143 -13.97 -17.71 -10.20
N THR A 144 -14.71 -16.77 -10.77
CA THR A 144 -15.10 -15.49 -10.18
C THR A 144 -16.60 -15.28 -10.36
N GLN A 145 -17.15 -14.18 -9.81
CA GLN A 145 -18.47 -13.70 -10.24
C GLN A 145 -18.44 -13.30 -11.74
N GLU A 146 -19.62 -13.18 -12.38
CA GLU A 146 -19.73 -12.85 -13.81
C GLU A 146 -19.01 -11.56 -14.21
N ASP A 147 -18.96 -10.57 -13.32
CA ASP A 147 -18.27 -9.30 -13.51
C ASP A 147 -16.76 -9.40 -13.22
N GLY A 148 -16.26 -10.54 -12.73
CA GLY A 148 -14.86 -10.79 -12.42
C GLY A 148 -14.42 -10.31 -11.05
N THR A 149 -15.37 -10.18 -10.12
CA THR A 149 -15.14 -9.84 -8.71
C THR A 149 -15.08 -11.09 -7.81
N PRO A 150 -14.65 -10.98 -6.53
CA PRO A 150 -14.69 -12.09 -5.57
C PRO A 150 -16.13 -12.59 -5.29
N PRO A 151 -16.29 -13.83 -4.79
CA PRO A 151 -15.24 -14.75 -4.34
C PRO A 151 -14.40 -15.32 -5.48
N LEU A 152 -13.13 -15.71 -5.17
CA LEU A 152 -12.27 -16.43 -6.11
C LEU A 152 -12.21 -17.89 -5.71
N HIS A 153 -12.72 -18.78 -6.55
CA HIS A 153 -12.56 -20.23 -6.37
C HIS A 153 -11.34 -20.70 -7.15
N VAL A 154 -10.25 -20.98 -6.45
CA VAL A 154 -9.01 -21.47 -7.02
C VAL A 154 -9.02 -22.99 -7.05
N HIS A 155 -8.95 -23.57 -8.25
CA HIS A 155 -8.88 -25.01 -8.44
C HIS A 155 -7.43 -25.48 -8.41
N GLY A 156 -7.10 -26.34 -7.46
CA GLY A 156 -5.76 -26.89 -7.28
C GLY A 156 -5.39 -27.95 -8.31
N GLY A 157 -4.14 -28.41 -8.24
CA GLY A 157 -3.63 -29.48 -9.07
C GLY A 157 -3.47 -29.15 -10.56
N GLN A 158 -3.49 -27.88 -10.92
CA GLN A 158 -3.28 -27.44 -12.30
C GLN A 158 -1.78 -27.48 -12.66
N SER A 159 -1.48 -27.88 -13.89
CA SER A 159 -0.12 -27.84 -14.42
C SER A 159 0.18 -26.44 -14.97
N LEU A 160 0.80 -25.58 -14.16
CA LEU A 160 1.16 -24.24 -14.60
C LEU A 160 2.36 -24.26 -15.55
N HIS A 161 2.36 -23.37 -16.53
CA HIS A 161 3.50 -23.12 -17.42
C HIS A 161 3.89 -21.64 -17.41
N GLY A 162 5.17 -21.37 -17.62
CA GLY A 162 5.69 -20.00 -17.70
C GLY A 162 5.17 -19.27 -18.94
N ILE A 163 5.05 -17.96 -18.81
CA ILE A 163 4.59 -17.09 -19.91
C ILE A 163 5.49 -15.84 -20.00
N ASP A 164 5.52 -15.23 -21.19
CA ASP A 164 6.03 -13.87 -21.38
C ASP A 164 4.82 -12.92 -21.40
N PHE A 165 4.59 -12.25 -20.27
CA PHE A 165 3.42 -11.42 -20.06
C PHE A 165 3.77 -9.93 -20.14
N ALA A 166 3.30 -9.27 -21.20
CA ALA A 166 3.30 -7.81 -21.29
C ALA A 166 2.04 -7.26 -20.58
N SER A 167 2.24 -6.67 -19.42
CA SER A 167 1.12 -6.10 -18.65
C SER A 167 0.53 -4.89 -19.36
N PRO A 168 -0.79 -4.81 -19.56
CA PRO A 168 -1.42 -3.66 -20.20
C PRO A 168 -1.41 -2.40 -19.32
N VAL A 169 -1.17 -2.56 -18.02
CA VAL A 169 -1.15 -1.47 -17.02
C VAL A 169 0.04 -1.62 -16.07
N ALA A 170 0.49 -0.50 -15.51
CA ALA A 170 1.51 -0.48 -14.48
C ALA A 170 0.90 -0.95 -13.13
N SER A 171 1.17 -2.19 -12.73
CA SER A 171 0.60 -2.75 -11.50
C SER A 171 1.53 -3.76 -10.83
N ALA A 172 2.13 -3.36 -9.72
CA ALA A 172 2.95 -4.25 -8.90
C ALA A 172 2.19 -5.51 -8.41
N GLN A 173 0.87 -5.43 -8.22
CA GLN A 173 0.06 -6.56 -7.76
C GLN A 173 -0.11 -7.61 -8.85
N ILE A 174 -0.34 -7.20 -10.10
CA ILE A 174 -0.43 -8.11 -11.24
C ILE A 174 0.92 -8.80 -11.45
N LYS A 175 2.01 -8.03 -11.52
CA LYS A 175 3.37 -8.56 -11.62
C LYS A 175 3.66 -9.57 -10.51
N SER A 176 3.39 -9.21 -9.26
CA SER A 176 3.60 -10.09 -8.11
C SER A 176 2.81 -11.39 -8.22
N ALA A 177 1.53 -11.35 -8.57
CA ALA A 177 0.69 -12.54 -8.72
C ALA A 177 1.23 -13.49 -9.80
N VAL A 178 1.64 -12.96 -10.95
CA VAL A 178 2.22 -13.74 -12.05
C VAL A 178 3.57 -14.36 -11.66
N LEU A 179 4.45 -13.60 -10.99
CA LEU A 179 5.73 -14.12 -10.50
C LEU A 179 5.55 -15.21 -9.42
N LEU A 180 4.58 -15.05 -8.52
CA LEU A 180 4.27 -16.06 -7.49
C LEU A 180 3.72 -17.35 -8.10
N ALA A 181 2.85 -17.28 -9.08
CA ALA A 181 2.44 -18.45 -9.86
C ALA A 181 3.62 -19.04 -10.65
N GLY A 182 4.51 -18.18 -11.14
CA GLY A 182 5.73 -18.55 -11.85
C GLY A 182 6.68 -19.45 -11.03
N LEU A 183 6.69 -19.35 -9.70
CA LEU A 183 7.48 -20.24 -8.84
C LEU A 183 7.10 -21.72 -9.02
N TYR A 184 5.84 -21.99 -9.35
CA TYR A 184 5.26 -23.34 -9.55
C TYR A 184 5.22 -23.77 -11.03
N ALA A 185 5.43 -22.82 -11.94
CA ALA A 185 5.25 -23.06 -13.38
C ALA A 185 6.40 -23.85 -13.97
N GLN A 186 6.10 -24.66 -14.99
CA GLN A 186 7.13 -25.28 -15.83
C GLN A 186 7.70 -24.24 -16.78
N GLY A 187 9.04 -24.09 -16.81
CA GLY A 187 9.71 -23.13 -17.68
C GLY A 187 9.95 -21.78 -17.03
N GLU A 188 10.06 -20.75 -17.87
CA GLU A 188 10.38 -19.38 -17.47
C GLU A 188 9.13 -18.49 -17.52
N THR A 189 8.95 -17.69 -16.48
CA THR A 189 7.91 -16.64 -16.42
C THR A 189 8.59 -15.29 -16.49
N GLN A 190 8.18 -14.45 -17.45
CA GLN A 190 8.63 -13.08 -17.58
C GLN A 190 7.42 -12.13 -17.50
N VAL A 191 7.62 -10.98 -16.83
CA VAL A 191 6.64 -9.88 -16.80
C VAL A 191 7.34 -8.62 -17.28
N THR A 192 6.69 -7.90 -18.22
CA THR A 192 7.10 -6.57 -18.67
C THR A 192 5.97 -5.58 -18.40
N GLU A 193 6.28 -4.45 -17.78
CA GLU A 193 5.32 -3.39 -17.44
C GLU A 193 5.50 -2.18 -18.35
N PRO A 194 4.42 -1.43 -18.71
CA PRO A 194 4.53 -0.21 -19.51
C PRO A 194 5.28 0.91 -18.76
N HIS A 195 5.17 0.94 -17.43
CA HIS A 195 5.93 1.80 -16.53
C HIS A 195 6.41 0.97 -15.33
N PRO A 196 7.64 1.14 -14.85
CA PRO A 196 8.13 0.43 -13.68
C PRO A 196 7.24 0.66 -12.46
N THR A 197 6.96 -0.40 -11.71
CA THR A 197 6.27 -0.34 -10.42
C THR A 197 7.11 -0.91 -9.30
N ARG A 198 6.59 -0.88 -8.06
CA ARG A 198 7.26 -1.42 -6.86
C ARG A 198 7.80 -2.83 -7.09
N ASP A 199 9.05 -3.07 -6.70
CA ASP A 199 9.81 -4.30 -6.92
C ASP A 199 10.02 -5.12 -5.63
N TYR A 200 9.14 -4.95 -4.64
CA TYR A 200 9.21 -5.67 -3.36
C TYR A 200 9.22 -7.19 -3.53
N THR A 201 8.42 -7.74 -4.46
CA THR A 201 8.38 -9.19 -4.71
C THR A 201 9.70 -9.68 -5.23
N GLU A 202 10.29 -8.99 -6.18
CA GLU A 202 11.56 -9.33 -6.80
C GLU A 202 12.70 -9.30 -5.78
N ARG A 203 12.85 -8.21 -5.04
CA ARG A 203 13.88 -8.05 -3.99
C ARG A 203 13.74 -9.09 -2.91
N MET A 204 12.52 -9.30 -2.40
CA MET A 204 12.31 -10.26 -1.32
C MET A 204 12.45 -11.70 -1.79
N LEU A 205 12.01 -12.09 -2.99
CA LEU A 205 12.27 -13.42 -3.55
C LEU A 205 13.77 -13.66 -3.69
N SER A 206 14.54 -12.68 -4.16
CA SER A 206 16.01 -12.75 -4.21
C SER A 206 16.62 -12.94 -2.82
N ALA A 207 16.15 -12.21 -1.80
CA ALA A 207 16.59 -12.36 -0.41
C ALA A 207 16.29 -13.76 0.15
N PHE A 208 15.18 -14.40 -0.26
CA PHE A 208 14.83 -15.76 0.07
C PHE A 208 15.54 -16.81 -0.82
N GLY A 209 16.52 -16.41 -1.62
CA GLY A 209 17.40 -17.27 -2.39
C GLY A 209 16.83 -17.75 -3.73
N VAL A 210 15.75 -17.14 -4.21
CA VAL A 210 15.21 -17.38 -5.56
C VAL A 210 16.10 -16.66 -6.58
N ASP A 211 16.50 -17.37 -7.63
CA ASP A 211 17.18 -16.79 -8.78
C ASP A 211 16.15 -16.06 -9.65
N ILE A 212 16.10 -14.75 -9.52
CA ILE A 212 15.21 -13.86 -10.23
C ILE A 212 15.99 -12.69 -10.84
N GLU A 213 15.86 -12.50 -12.13
CA GLU A 213 16.44 -11.36 -12.82
C GLU A 213 15.41 -10.25 -12.92
N PHE A 214 15.75 -9.03 -12.50
CA PHE A 214 14.85 -7.89 -12.60
C PHE A 214 15.57 -6.58 -12.84
N SER A 215 14.86 -5.69 -13.52
CA SER A 215 15.23 -4.31 -13.77
C SER A 215 13.96 -3.45 -13.79
N PRO A 216 14.05 -2.12 -13.79
CA PRO A 216 12.85 -1.30 -13.85
C PRO A 216 11.89 -1.70 -14.98
N GLY A 217 10.67 -2.13 -14.61
CA GLY A 217 9.62 -2.54 -15.54
C GLY A 217 9.75 -3.95 -16.12
N LYS A 218 10.72 -4.75 -15.70
CA LYS A 218 10.90 -6.12 -16.18
C LYS A 218 11.37 -7.04 -15.07
N ALA A 219 10.75 -8.23 -14.96
CA ALA A 219 11.19 -9.29 -14.05
C ALA A 219 11.00 -10.65 -14.70
N ARG A 220 11.92 -11.59 -14.44
CA ARG A 220 11.81 -12.98 -14.89
C ARG A 220 12.39 -13.95 -13.87
N LEU A 221 11.78 -15.11 -13.79
CA LEU A 221 12.26 -16.23 -12.97
C LEU A 221 11.92 -17.56 -13.65
N ARG A 222 12.63 -18.60 -13.26
CA ARG A 222 12.32 -19.98 -13.62
C ARG A 222 11.61 -20.68 -12.47
N GLY A 223 10.58 -21.44 -12.74
CA GLY A 223 9.84 -22.18 -11.73
C GLY A 223 10.59 -23.38 -11.17
N GLY A 224 10.04 -23.99 -10.12
CA GLY A 224 10.61 -25.15 -9.43
C GLY A 224 11.74 -24.84 -8.46
N GLN A 225 11.93 -23.59 -8.09
CA GLN A 225 12.93 -23.15 -7.11
C GLN A 225 12.39 -23.27 -5.69
N ARG A 226 13.27 -23.36 -4.71
CA ARG A 226 12.92 -23.41 -3.28
C ARG A 226 13.36 -22.12 -2.58
N LEU A 227 12.50 -21.63 -1.70
CA LEU A 227 12.81 -20.48 -0.86
C LEU A 227 13.57 -20.98 0.40
N ARG A 228 14.52 -20.18 0.87
CA ARG A 228 15.27 -20.41 2.12
C ARG A 228 14.84 -19.40 3.16
N ALA A 229 14.64 -19.87 4.40
CA ALA A 229 14.30 -19.02 5.50
C ALA A 229 15.31 -17.86 5.66
N THR A 230 14.79 -16.66 5.83
CA THR A 230 15.56 -15.42 5.92
C THR A 230 14.89 -14.52 6.95
N ASP A 231 15.68 -13.94 7.85
CA ASP A 231 15.20 -12.95 8.80
C ASP A 231 14.95 -11.60 8.10
N ILE A 232 13.87 -10.93 8.45
CA ILE A 232 13.42 -9.71 7.79
C ILE A 232 13.17 -8.61 8.81
N VAL A 233 13.74 -7.45 8.57
CA VAL A 233 13.37 -6.21 9.23
C VAL A 233 12.50 -5.41 8.25
N VAL A 234 11.22 -5.27 8.58
CA VAL A 234 10.27 -4.50 7.76
C VAL A 234 10.55 -3.01 7.96
N PRO A 235 10.85 -2.24 6.90
CA PRO A 235 11.08 -0.81 7.02
C PRO A 235 9.79 -0.08 7.40
N ALA A 236 9.89 1.13 7.95
CA ALA A 236 8.74 2.00 8.18
C ALA A 236 8.05 2.35 6.85
N ASP A 237 6.71 2.30 6.84
CA ASP A 237 5.90 2.48 5.62
C ASP A 237 5.96 3.92 5.11
N PHE A 238 6.48 4.12 3.90
CA PHE A 238 6.51 5.42 3.25
C PHE A 238 5.11 6.02 3.06
N SER A 239 4.09 5.21 2.72
CA SER A 239 2.72 5.70 2.58
C SER A 239 2.13 6.23 3.89
N SER A 240 2.48 5.60 5.01
CA SER A 240 2.10 6.06 6.34
C SER A 240 2.89 7.31 6.75
N ALA A 241 4.18 7.33 6.43
CA ALA A 241 5.05 8.50 6.64
C ALA A 241 4.58 9.73 5.83
N ALA A 242 4.02 9.53 4.64
CA ALA A 242 3.57 10.57 3.73
C ALA A 242 2.63 11.60 4.40
N PHE A 243 1.74 11.14 5.28
CA PHE A 243 0.81 12.01 6.00
C PHE A 243 1.55 12.98 6.94
N TYR A 244 2.56 12.50 7.64
CA TYR A 244 3.39 13.33 8.53
C TYR A 244 4.38 14.21 7.76
N LEU A 245 4.91 13.74 6.61
CA LEU A 245 5.72 14.55 5.71
C LEU A 245 4.93 15.76 5.21
N VAL A 246 3.70 15.53 4.74
CA VAL A 246 2.83 16.63 4.29
C VAL A 246 2.48 17.53 5.46
N ALA A 247 2.01 16.99 6.58
CA ALA A 247 1.60 17.78 7.74
C ALA A 247 2.74 18.70 8.22
N ALA A 248 3.96 18.17 8.39
CA ALA A 248 5.09 18.97 8.85
C ALA A 248 5.56 19.97 7.79
N SER A 249 5.41 19.67 6.49
CA SER A 249 5.74 20.63 5.42
C SER A 249 4.81 21.84 5.39
N ILE A 250 3.51 21.67 5.77
CA ILE A 250 2.49 22.73 5.61
C ILE A 250 2.07 23.44 6.90
N ILE A 251 2.36 22.87 8.08
CA ILE A 251 2.02 23.49 9.38
C ILE A 251 3.19 24.37 9.84
N PRO A 252 3.02 25.71 9.93
CA PRO A 252 4.10 26.63 10.26
C PRO A 252 4.81 26.29 11.58
N GLY A 253 6.14 26.34 11.57
CA GLY A 253 6.99 26.08 12.73
C GLY A 253 7.23 24.60 13.05
N SER A 254 6.74 23.68 12.19
CA SER A 254 6.95 22.24 12.38
C SER A 254 8.37 21.79 12.04
N GLU A 255 8.87 20.81 12.82
CA GLU A 255 10.06 20.00 12.52
C GLU A 255 9.85 18.58 13.06
N LEU A 256 9.76 17.61 12.18
CA LEU A 256 9.60 16.19 12.52
C LEU A 256 10.74 15.35 11.97
N ARG A 257 11.15 14.33 12.74
CA ARG A 257 12.02 13.24 12.30
C ARG A 257 11.18 11.95 12.21
N LEU A 258 11.09 11.37 11.03
CA LEU A 258 10.47 10.07 10.79
C LEU A 258 11.58 9.03 10.64
N LYS A 259 11.63 8.03 11.54
CA LYS A 259 12.74 7.10 11.61
C LYS A 259 12.62 5.97 10.62
N GLN A 260 13.74 5.61 10.00
CA GLN A 260 13.94 4.39 9.18
C GLN A 260 12.84 4.15 8.15
N VAL A 261 12.41 5.22 7.47
CA VAL A 261 11.39 5.14 6.42
C VAL A 261 11.95 4.42 5.20
N GLY A 262 11.19 3.47 4.66
CA GLY A 262 11.53 2.78 3.42
C GLY A 262 11.58 3.75 2.24
N LEU A 263 12.71 3.76 1.54
CA LEU A 263 12.97 4.67 0.41
C LEU A 263 13.11 3.92 -0.93
N ASN A 264 12.31 2.87 -1.13
CA ASN A 264 12.27 2.21 -2.43
C ASN A 264 12.00 3.24 -3.54
N PRO A 265 12.85 3.35 -4.58
CA PRO A 265 12.69 4.35 -5.65
C PRO A 265 11.35 4.29 -6.37
N ARG A 266 10.69 3.12 -6.35
CA ARG A 266 9.34 2.91 -6.92
C ARG A 266 8.21 3.23 -5.93
N ARG A 267 8.53 3.93 -4.83
CA ARG A 267 7.61 4.28 -3.75
C ARG A 267 7.69 5.75 -3.32
N THR A 268 8.75 6.44 -3.68
CA THR A 268 9.08 7.77 -3.16
C THR A 268 8.67 8.91 -4.10
N GLY A 269 7.73 8.68 -5.00
CA GLY A 269 7.24 9.73 -5.93
C GLY A 269 6.74 10.97 -5.21
N LEU A 270 6.04 10.82 -4.05
CA LEU A 270 5.60 11.96 -3.25
C LEU A 270 6.78 12.78 -2.70
N LEU A 271 7.88 12.14 -2.29
CA LEU A 271 9.06 12.86 -1.81
C LEU A 271 9.62 13.77 -2.91
N HIS A 272 9.68 13.28 -4.14
CA HIS A 272 10.09 14.07 -5.30
C HIS A 272 9.09 15.19 -5.62
N ALA A 273 7.78 14.89 -5.56
CA ALA A 273 6.74 15.89 -5.79
C ALA A 273 6.77 17.02 -4.74
N LEU A 274 6.90 16.69 -3.46
CA LEU A 274 7.01 17.67 -2.38
C LEU A 274 8.27 18.54 -2.53
N ARG A 275 9.42 17.95 -2.88
CA ARG A 275 10.65 18.71 -3.16
C ARG A 275 10.49 19.65 -4.37
N LEU A 276 9.79 19.19 -5.43
CA LEU A 276 9.44 20.04 -6.57
C LEU A 276 8.56 21.24 -6.15
N MET A 277 7.69 21.03 -5.17
CA MET A 277 6.84 22.09 -4.58
C MET A 277 7.60 22.97 -3.57
N GLY A 278 8.87 22.68 -3.25
CA GLY A 278 9.71 23.47 -2.35
C GLY A 278 9.74 23.01 -0.90
N ALA A 279 9.32 21.78 -0.59
CA ALA A 279 9.40 21.22 0.76
C ALA A 279 10.86 21.07 1.24
N ASP A 280 11.11 21.36 2.51
CA ASP A 280 12.39 21.15 3.21
C ASP A 280 12.39 19.76 3.85
N ILE A 281 12.89 18.77 3.10
CA ILE A 281 12.99 17.37 3.54
C ILE A 281 14.41 16.87 3.29
N THR A 282 15.11 16.47 4.36
CA THR A 282 16.45 15.88 4.32
C THR A 282 16.42 14.41 4.71
N GLU A 283 17.29 13.62 4.06
CA GLU A 283 17.53 12.22 4.38
C GLU A 283 18.77 12.11 5.26
N GLU A 284 18.63 11.45 6.41
CA GLU A 284 19.72 11.22 7.35
C GLU A 284 19.85 9.73 7.67
N ASN A 285 21.03 9.30 8.11
CA ASN A 285 21.29 7.92 8.50
C ASN A 285 20.88 6.88 7.44
N PRO A 286 21.31 7.02 6.15
CA PRO A 286 20.94 6.05 5.13
C PRO A 286 21.49 4.66 5.48
N ALA A 287 20.65 3.63 5.29
CA ALA A 287 20.97 2.24 5.57
C ALA A 287 20.20 1.32 4.60
N GLU A 288 20.38 0.02 4.76
CA GLU A 288 19.59 -1.01 4.07
C GLU A 288 18.97 -1.95 5.11
N GLN A 289 17.69 -2.28 4.94
CA GLN A 289 16.95 -3.21 5.78
C GLN A 289 16.13 -4.16 4.91
N GLY A 290 16.42 -5.46 5.04
CA GLY A 290 15.69 -6.48 4.26
C GLY A 290 15.83 -6.33 2.74
N GLY A 291 16.92 -5.76 2.25
CA GLY A 291 17.14 -5.48 0.82
C GLY A 291 16.48 -4.17 0.34
N GLU A 292 15.90 -3.39 1.24
CA GLU A 292 15.26 -2.10 0.93
C GLU A 292 16.11 -0.93 1.48
N PRO A 293 16.32 0.15 0.68
CA PRO A 293 16.95 1.35 1.18
C PRO A 293 16.05 2.04 2.21
N VAL A 294 16.64 2.50 3.30
CA VAL A 294 15.94 3.24 4.37
C VAL A 294 16.73 4.46 4.79
N ALA A 295 16.04 5.48 5.29
CA ALA A 295 16.67 6.60 5.98
C ALA A 295 15.73 7.23 7.01
N ASP A 296 16.27 8.03 7.90
CA ASP A 296 15.47 8.99 8.66
C ASP A 296 15.12 10.17 7.77
N LEU A 297 13.84 10.55 7.73
CA LEU A 297 13.38 11.74 7.02
C LEU A 297 13.18 12.88 8.02
N VAL A 298 13.96 13.94 7.90
CA VAL A 298 13.77 15.17 8.69
C VAL A 298 13.05 16.18 7.82
N VAL A 299 11.84 16.53 8.22
CA VAL A 299 10.96 17.44 7.48
C VAL A 299 10.69 18.69 8.30
N ARG A 300 10.86 19.86 7.67
CA ARG A 300 10.59 21.18 8.25
C ARG A 300 9.52 21.91 7.45
N TYR A 301 8.76 22.74 8.14
CA TYR A 301 7.85 23.65 7.45
C TYR A 301 8.56 24.46 6.37
N ALA A 302 7.96 24.51 5.19
CA ALA A 302 8.37 25.40 4.11
C ALA A 302 7.14 25.93 3.36
N PRO A 303 7.15 27.19 2.87
CA PRO A 303 6.09 27.69 2.01
C PRO A 303 6.09 26.92 0.68
N LEU A 304 5.10 26.07 0.47
CA LEU A 304 4.99 25.29 -0.76
C LEU A 304 4.45 26.13 -1.92
N LYS A 305 4.85 25.78 -3.14
CA LYS A 305 4.34 26.35 -4.39
C LYS A 305 3.68 25.27 -5.23
N GLY A 306 2.58 25.64 -5.88
CA GLY A 306 1.92 24.76 -6.84
C GLY A 306 2.85 24.35 -7.97
N ALA A 307 2.71 23.12 -8.47
CA ALA A 307 3.55 22.56 -9.50
C ALA A 307 2.74 21.67 -10.44
N ARG A 308 3.22 21.50 -11.67
CA ARG A 308 2.77 20.39 -12.52
C ARG A 308 3.52 19.13 -12.12
N ILE A 309 2.80 18.13 -11.62
CA ILE A 309 3.38 16.86 -11.21
C ILE A 309 3.72 16.04 -12.47
N PRO A 310 4.99 15.62 -12.66
CA PRO A 310 5.36 14.79 -13.79
C PRO A 310 4.59 13.44 -13.79
N GLU A 311 3.99 13.07 -14.91
CA GLU A 311 3.24 11.82 -15.03
C GLU A 311 4.11 10.59 -14.75
N ALA A 312 5.41 10.66 -15.01
CA ALA A 312 6.36 9.60 -14.68
C ALA A 312 6.44 9.27 -13.17
N LEU A 313 6.07 10.22 -12.29
CA LEU A 313 6.02 9.99 -10.84
C LEU A 313 4.72 9.31 -10.38
N VAL A 314 3.67 9.33 -11.20
CA VAL A 314 2.34 8.84 -10.80
C VAL A 314 2.36 7.39 -10.32
N PRO A 315 2.99 6.43 -11.01
CA PRO A 315 3.06 5.04 -10.53
C PRO A 315 3.82 4.88 -9.20
N ASP A 316 4.81 5.75 -8.95
CA ASP A 316 5.68 5.71 -7.77
C ASP A 316 5.05 6.39 -6.54
N MET A 317 3.87 7.00 -6.68
CA MET A 317 3.14 7.69 -5.60
C MET A 317 1.62 7.52 -5.67
N ILE A 318 1.13 6.52 -6.39
CA ILE A 318 -0.30 6.36 -6.64
C ILE A 318 -1.14 6.28 -5.36
N ASP A 319 -0.57 5.78 -4.28
CA ASP A 319 -1.23 5.65 -2.99
C ASP A 319 -1.12 6.93 -2.12
N GLU A 320 -0.22 7.86 -2.46
CA GLU A 320 0.06 9.08 -1.70
C GLU A 320 -0.66 10.33 -2.25
N PHE A 321 -1.42 10.22 -3.35
CA PHE A 321 -2.18 11.34 -3.92
C PHE A 321 -3.12 12.03 -2.95
N PRO A 322 -3.85 11.34 -2.04
CA PRO A 322 -4.66 12.03 -1.04
C PRO A 322 -3.84 13.00 -0.18
N ALA A 323 -2.64 12.60 0.25
CA ALA A 323 -1.73 13.49 0.99
C ALA A 323 -1.19 14.64 0.12
N LEU A 324 -0.82 14.37 -1.15
CA LEU A 324 -0.41 15.39 -2.10
C LEU A 324 -1.49 16.46 -2.32
N PHE A 325 -2.75 16.07 -2.42
CA PHE A 325 -3.86 17.01 -2.63
C PHE A 325 -4.00 17.98 -1.46
N VAL A 326 -3.72 17.53 -0.23
CA VAL A 326 -3.68 18.42 0.94
C VAL A 326 -2.45 19.32 0.92
N ALA A 327 -1.27 18.82 0.49
CA ALA A 327 -0.11 19.67 0.27
C ALA A 327 -0.39 20.77 -0.79
N ALA A 328 -1.09 20.39 -1.86
CA ALA A 328 -1.51 21.32 -2.91
C ALA A 328 -2.48 22.39 -2.40
N ALA A 329 -3.37 22.06 -1.44
CA ALA A 329 -4.27 23.03 -0.84
C ALA A 329 -3.53 24.13 -0.08
N ALA A 330 -2.42 23.79 0.59
CA ALA A 330 -1.56 24.74 1.29
C ALA A 330 -0.60 25.50 0.38
N ALA A 331 -0.28 24.95 -0.81
CA ALA A 331 0.70 25.52 -1.74
C ALA A 331 0.16 26.76 -2.45
N GLU A 332 1.01 27.80 -2.63
CA GLU A 332 0.64 28.97 -3.40
C GLU A 332 0.57 28.65 -4.90
N GLY A 333 -0.55 28.98 -5.54
CA GLY A 333 -0.77 28.79 -6.98
C GLY A 333 -1.45 27.46 -7.32
N GLN A 334 -1.28 27.00 -8.56
CA GLN A 334 -1.93 25.81 -9.08
C GLN A 334 -1.04 24.58 -9.02
N THR A 335 -1.59 23.46 -8.55
CA THR A 335 -0.99 22.14 -8.71
C THR A 335 -1.80 21.34 -9.74
N VAL A 336 -1.12 20.79 -10.75
CA VAL A 336 -1.75 20.05 -11.85
C VAL A 336 -1.30 18.60 -11.80
N VAL A 337 -2.27 17.70 -11.77
CA VAL A 337 -2.08 16.24 -11.81
C VAL A 337 -2.75 15.70 -13.07
N SER A 338 -2.06 14.83 -13.82
CA SER A 338 -2.58 14.07 -14.97
C SER A 338 -2.02 12.64 -14.96
N GLY A 339 -2.60 11.73 -15.75
CA GLY A 339 -2.15 10.34 -15.84
C GLY A 339 -2.49 9.48 -14.63
N ALA A 340 -3.39 9.91 -13.74
CA ALA A 340 -3.71 9.25 -12.47
C ALA A 340 -5.09 8.55 -12.47
N ALA A 341 -5.60 8.11 -13.64
CA ALA A 341 -6.91 7.44 -13.78
C ALA A 341 -7.05 6.21 -12.85
N GLU A 342 -5.94 5.54 -12.51
CA GLU A 342 -5.93 4.38 -11.60
C GLU A 342 -6.43 4.72 -10.18
N LEU A 343 -6.46 6.00 -9.78
CA LEU A 343 -7.04 6.45 -8.51
C LEU A 343 -8.55 6.22 -8.42
N ARG A 344 -9.24 6.14 -9.57
CA ARG A 344 -10.70 5.95 -9.60
C ARG A 344 -11.17 4.54 -9.25
N VAL A 345 -10.26 3.56 -9.29
CA VAL A 345 -10.55 2.13 -9.05
C VAL A 345 -9.83 1.58 -7.82
N LYS A 346 -9.47 2.47 -6.87
CA LYS A 346 -8.88 2.08 -5.58
C LYS A 346 -9.97 1.68 -4.57
N GLU A 347 -9.73 1.88 -3.29
CA GLU A 347 -10.69 1.63 -2.20
C GLU A 347 -11.96 2.48 -2.35
N SER A 348 -11.80 3.66 -2.92
CA SER A 348 -12.84 4.58 -3.39
C SER A 348 -12.41 5.20 -4.73
N ASP A 349 -13.27 5.98 -5.39
CA ASP A 349 -12.82 6.94 -6.40
C ASP A 349 -12.09 8.08 -5.68
N ARG A 350 -10.77 7.93 -5.51
CA ARG A 350 -9.94 8.88 -4.75
C ARG A 350 -9.88 10.26 -5.38
N LEU A 351 -9.96 10.37 -6.72
CA LEU A 351 -10.02 11.67 -7.39
C LEU A 351 -11.30 12.40 -7.00
N ALA A 352 -12.45 11.76 -7.15
CA ALA A 352 -13.75 12.34 -6.81
C ALA A 352 -13.89 12.63 -5.31
N ALA A 353 -13.44 11.71 -4.44
CA ALA A 353 -13.52 11.87 -2.99
C ALA A 353 -12.68 13.06 -2.51
N MET A 354 -11.42 13.18 -2.96
CA MET A 354 -10.56 14.30 -2.61
C MET A 354 -11.09 15.63 -3.17
N ALA A 355 -11.50 15.66 -4.44
CA ALA A 355 -12.04 16.86 -5.05
C ALA A 355 -13.32 17.35 -4.33
N THR A 356 -14.23 16.45 -4.02
CA THR A 356 -15.46 16.75 -3.28
C THR A 356 -15.17 17.28 -1.88
N GLY A 357 -14.29 16.61 -1.14
CA GLY A 357 -13.92 17.01 0.20
C GLY A 357 -13.20 18.37 0.25
N LEU A 358 -12.27 18.64 -0.64
CA LEU A 358 -11.57 19.93 -0.71
C LEU A 358 -12.51 21.07 -1.13
N ARG A 359 -13.44 20.82 -2.06
CA ARG A 359 -14.50 21.79 -2.41
C ARG A 359 -15.42 22.10 -1.22
N ALA A 360 -15.77 21.09 -0.42
CA ALA A 360 -16.56 21.29 0.80
C ALA A 360 -15.83 22.17 1.83
N LEU A 361 -14.49 22.17 1.82
CA LEU A 361 -13.68 23.07 2.65
C LEU A 361 -13.39 24.44 1.99
N GLY A 362 -13.98 24.74 0.83
CA GLY A 362 -13.88 26.04 0.15
C GLY A 362 -12.77 26.16 -0.88
N MET A 363 -12.08 25.08 -1.24
CA MET A 363 -11.05 25.09 -2.28
C MET A 363 -11.64 24.87 -3.66
N GLN A 364 -11.17 25.60 -4.67
CA GLN A 364 -11.49 25.27 -6.07
C GLN A 364 -10.64 24.09 -6.53
N VAL A 365 -11.31 23.08 -7.10
CA VAL A 365 -10.69 21.90 -7.70
C VAL A 365 -11.39 21.61 -9.02
N ASP A 366 -10.62 21.62 -10.12
CA ASP A 366 -11.11 21.30 -11.46
C ASP A 366 -10.68 19.85 -11.77
N GLU A 367 -11.63 18.94 -11.59
CA GLU A 367 -11.43 17.50 -11.77
C GLU A 367 -11.49 17.12 -13.26
N THR A 368 -10.59 16.22 -13.69
CA THR A 368 -10.59 15.60 -15.02
C THR A 368 -10.79 14.10 -14.92
N GLU A 369 -10.88 13.39 -16.05
CA GLU A 369 -11.02 11.93 -16.08
C GLU A 369 -9.84 11.21 -15.39
N ASP A 370 -8.63 11.73 -15.56
CA ASP A 370 -7.37 11.12 -15.11
C ASP A 370 -6.55 11.99 -14.14
N GLY A 371 -7.18 13.04 -13.55
CA GLY A 371 -6.45 13.93 -12.66
C GLY A 371 -7.26 15.12 -12.15
N ALA A 372 -6.57 16.19 -11.79
CA ALA A 372 -7.19 17.42 -11.31
C ALA A 372 -6.24 18.62 -11.40
N THR A 373 -6.81 19.83 -11.50
CA THR A 373 -6.13 21.09 -11.20
C THR A 373 -6.62 21.61 -9.86
N LEU A 374 -5.70 21.79 -8.91
CA LEU A 374 -5.94 22.25 -7.55
C LEU A 374 -5.47 23.69 -7.40
N HIS A 375 -6.37 24.58 -6.98
CA HIS A 375 -6.09 26.01 -6.81
C HIS A 375 -5.79 26.30 -5.33
N GLY A 376 -4.52 26.16 -4.95
CA GLY A 376 -4.06 26.25 -3.57
C GLY A 376 -3.80 27.66 -3.08
N GLY A 377 -3.23 27.78 -1.86
CA GLY A 377 -3.01 29.05 -1.17
C GLY A 377 -4.29 29.68 -0.60
N VAL A 378 -5.35 28.87 -0.46
CA VAL A 378 -6.63 29.31 0.08
C VAL A 378 -6.75 28.92 1.56
N ARG A 379 -7.57 29.64 2.30
CA ARG A 379 -7.94 29.27 3.66
C ARG A 379 -9.02 28.21 3.60
N LEU A 380 -8.75 27.03 4.12
CA LEU A 380 -9.74 25.98 4.24
C LEU A 380 -10.69 26.32 5.39
N GLY A 381 -12.00 26.14 5.15
CA GLY A 381 -13.06 26.38 6.12
C GLY A 381 -13.43 25.14 6.91
N SER A 382 -14.60 25.20 7.59
CA SER A 382 -15.23 24.05 8.24
C SER A 382 -16.01 23.20 7.23
N GLY A 383 -16.14 21.90 7.52
CA GLY A 383 -16.94 21.01 6.69
C GLY A 383 -17.05 19.59 7.23
N THR A 384 -17.94 18.81 6.60
CA THR A 384 -18.05 17.37 6.85
C THR A 384 -17.56 16.61 5.63
N ILE A 385 -16.71 15.63 5.87
CA ILE A 385 -16.06 14.82 4.85
C ILE A 385 -16.52 13.38 5.00
N GLU A 386 -16.91 12.77 3.89
CA GLU A 386 -17.15 11.33 3.82
C GLU A 386 -15.89 10.65 3.25
N SER A 387 -15.31 9.75 4.03
CA SER A 387 -14.12 9.01 3.59
C SER A 387 -14.46 7.87 2.62
N HIS A 388 -15.73 7.48 2.54
CA HIS A 388 -16.20 6.32 1.76
C HIS A 388 -15.46 5.02 2.13
N GLY A 389 -15.13 4.82 3.40
CA GLY A 389 -14.35 3.69 3.87
C GLY A 389 -12.89 3.68 3.40
N ASP A 390 -12.41 4.75 2.79
CA ASP A 390 -11.01 4.85 2.36
C ASP A 390 -10.16 5.51 3.45
N HIS A 391 -9.29 4.69 4.05
CA HIS A 391 -8.38 5.12 5.12
C HIS A 391 -7.48 6.28 4.71
N ARG A 392 -7.08 6.39 3.43
CA ARG A 392 -6.19 7.45 2.95
C ARG A 392 -6.93 8.78 2.83
N ILE A 393 -8.20 8.75 2.43
CA ILE A 393 -9.07 9.92 2.44
C ILE A 393 -9.26 10.43 3.87
N ALA A 394 -9.58 9.52 4.81
CA ALA A 394 -9.75 9.89 6.22
C ALA A 394 -8.49 10.56 6.80
N MET A 395 -7.32 9.96 6.62
CA MET A 395 -6.04 10.50 7.11
C MET A 395 -5.65 11.81 6.42
N ALA A 396 -5.91 11.95 5.11
CA ALA A 396 -5.64 13.19 4.38
C ALA A 396 -6.46 14.37 4.93
N PHE A 397 -7.74 14.16 5.20
CA PHE A 397 -8.57 15.22 5.77
C PHE A 397 -8.30 15.47 7.26
N ALA A 398 -7.75 14.51 7.99
CA ALA A 398 -7.20 14.78 9.32
C ALA A 398 -6.06 15.79 9.29
N ILE A 399 -5.20 15.74 8.23
CA ILE A 399 -4.15 16.76 8.01
C ILE A 399 -4.77 18.07 7.56
N ALA A 400 -5.71 18.06 6.60
CA ALA A 400 -6.36 19.29 6.12
C ALA A 400 -7.00 20.08 7.27
N GLY A 401 -7.59 19.37 8.25
CA GLY A 401 -8.14 20.00 9.45
C GLY A 401 -7.12 20.76 10.29
N GLN A 402 -5.83 20.36 10.25
CA GLN A 402 -4.78 21.05 11.02
C GLN A 402 -4.47 22.45 10.50
N ILE A 403 -4.80 22.75 9.25
CA ILE A 403 -4.60 24.06 8.61
C ILE A 403 -5.94 24.78 8.30
N SER A 404 -7.08 24.20 8.69
CA SER A 404 -8.41 24.79 8.48
C SER A 404 -8.73 25.84 9.54
N ASP A 405 -9.44 26.89 9.14
CA ASP A 405 -9.90 27.94 10.06
C ASP A 405 -11.14 27.54 10.86
N GLY A 406 -11.68 26.33 10.60
CA GLY A 406 -12.83 25.77 11.28
C GLY A 406 -12.69 24.29 11.58
N GLU A 407 -13.77 23.68 12.05
CA GLU A 407 -13.83 22.27 12.40
C GLU A 407 -14.05 21.41 11.14
N VAL A 408 -13.24 20.39 10.93
CA VAL A 408 -13.39 19.39 9.88
C VAL A 408 -13.84 18.08 10.51
N ARG A 409 -15.07 17.67 10.24
CA ARG A 409 -15.61 16.37 10.64
C ARG A 409 -15.31 15.33 9.56
N ILE A 410 -14.73 14.21 9.94
CA ILE A 410 -14.38 13.13 9.03
C ILE A 410 -15.13 11.88 9.45
N ASN A 411 -16.07 11.44 8.63
CA ASN A 411 -16.90 10.26 8.87
C ASN A 411 -16.26 9.00 8.30
N ASP A 412 -16.71 7.82 8.79
CA ASP A 412 -16.37 6.50 8.28
C ASP A 412 -14.87 6.19 8.33
N ILE A 413 -14.28 6.35 9.51
CA ILE A 413 -12.83 6.20 9.73
C ILE A 413 -12.40 4.76 10.13
N ALA A 414 -13.32 3.82 10.25
CA ALA A 414 -13.02 2.47 10.76
C ALA A 414 -11.89 1.78 9.98
N ASN A 415 -11.86 1.96 8.65
CA ASN A 415 -10.87 1.33 7.78
C ASN A 415 -9.44 1.87 7.93
N VAL A 416 -9.21 2.90 8.74
CA VAL A 416 -7.83 3.34 9.06
C VAL A 416 -7.05 2.21 9.74
N ALA A 417 -7.69 1.41 10.58
CA ALA A 417 -7.08 0.26 11.24
C ALA A 417 -6.58 -0.84 10.28
N THR A 418 -7.02 -0.85 9.02
CA THR A 418 -6.56 -1.83 8.01
C THR A 418 -5.09 -1.63 7.63
N SER A 419 -4.60 -0.39 7.69
CA SER A 419 -3.25 -0.04 7.23
C SER A 419 -2.45 0.81 8.21
N PHE A 420 -3.10 1.54 9.10
CA PHE A 420 -2.43 2.38 10.09
C PHE A 420 -3.20 2.33 11.43
N PRO A 421 -3.13 1.21 12.15
CA PRO A 421 -3.71 1.16 13.49
C PRO A 421 -3.06 2.23 14.38
N ASP A 422 -3.85 2.87 15.24
CA ASP A 422 -3.41 3.96 16.16
C ASP A 422 -2.89 5.22 15.43
N PHE A 423 -3.34 5.49 14.20
CA PHE A 423 -2.99 6.74 13.50
C PHE A 423 -3.31 7.97 14.35
N ASP A 424 -4.48 8.01 14.96
CA ASP A 424 -4.96 9.13 15.78
C ASP A 424 -4.14 9.30 17.07
N GLY A 425 -3.71 8.21 17.70
CA GLY A 425 -2.80 8.24 18.86
C GLY A 425 -1.45 8.84 18.49
N LEU A 426 -0.83 8.33 17.41
CA LEU A 426 0.45 8.84 16.93
C LEU A 426 0.34 10.30 16.44
N ALA A 427 -0.74 10.66 15.74
CA ALA A 427 -1.01 12.02 15.27
C ALA A 427 -1.12 13.01 16.44
N ARG A 428 -1.90 12.66 17.48
CA ARG A 428 -1.98 13.49 18.69
C ARG A 428 -0.63 13.64 19.41
N SER A 429 0.17 12.57 19.46
CA SER A 429 1.51 12.63 20.05
C SER A 429 2.47 13.57 19.28
N ALA A 430 2.25 13.72 17.98
CA ALA A 430 3.00 14.64 17.11
C ALA A 430 2.52 16.10 17.21
N GLY A 431 1.34 16.35 17.80
CA GLY A 431 0.78 17.70 17.94
C GLY A 431 -0.50 17.96 17.14
N PHE A 432 -1.11 16.94 16.52
CA PHE A 432 -2.40 17.10 15.84
C PHE A 432 -3.51 17.38 16.85
N ASN A 433 -4.38 18.33 16.50
CA ASN A 433 -5.64 18.58 17.18
C ASN A 433 -6.73 17.70 16.55
N LEU A 434 -6.82 16.46 17.03
CA LEU A 434 -7.69 15.41 16.51
C LEU A 434 -8.46 14.75 17.65
N ALA A 435 -9.80 14.80 17.61
CA ALA A 435 -10.70 14.24 18.62
C ALA A 435 -11.63 13.18 18.04
#